data_fbb4cdb8b88b2c117c7e1215794d357b
#
_entry.id   fbb4cdb8b88b2c117c7e1215794d357b
#
_cell.length_a   1.000
_cell.length_b   1.000
_cell.length_c   1.000
_cell.angle_alpha   90.00
_cell.angle_beta   90.00
_cell.angle_gamma   90.00
#
_symmetry.space_group_name_H-M   'P 1'
#
loop_
_entity.id
_entity.type
_entity.pdbx_description
1 polymer ?
#
loop_
_entity_poly.entity_id
_entity_poly.type
_entity_poly.pdbx_seq_one_letter_code
_entity_poly.pdbx_strand_id
1 'polypeptide(L)'
;MANPPKPFEVHESGAYLHGTKADLKVGDRLVPGRESNFEAGRIMNHVYITQTLDAAVWGAELAAGEGRGRIYIVEPEGAIEDDPNVTDKKLPGNPTRSYRTREPVWIVGELTDWVGHTPEQVAAMLDGLEDLRRKGLAVIYD
;
A
#
# COMPACT_ATOMS: atom_id res chain seq x y z
N MET A 1 2.95 -15.25 19.44
CA MET A 1 1.85 -14.65 18.66
C MET A 1 2.33 -13.41 17.91
N ALA A 2 1.95 -13.30 16.67
CA ALA A 2 2.23 -12.09 15.93
C ALA A 2 1.41 -10.92 16.49
N ASN A 3 2.01 -9.74 16.54
CA ASN A 3 1.34 -8.53 16.98
C ASN A 3 0.84 -7.74 15.77
N PRO A 4 -0.19 -6.88 15.93
CA PRO A 4 -0.57 -5.95 14.88
C PRO A 4 0.64 -5.11 14.47
N PRO A 5 0.71 -4.66 13.20
CA PRO A 5 1.84 -3.88 12.73
C PRO A 5 1.93 -2.53 13.44
N LYS A 6 3.14 -2.07 13.70
CA LYS A 6 3.39 -0.79 14.33
C LYS A 6 3.64 0.27 13.28
N PRO A 7 3.02 1.46 13.40
CA PRO A 7 3.28 2.55 12.46
C PRO A 7 4.77 2.87 12.35
N PHE A 8 5.21 3.16 11.13
CA PHE A 8 6.56 3.65 10.80
C PHE A 8 7.70 2.66 11.03
N GLU A 9 7.42 1.44 11.46
CA GLU A 9 8.44 0.42 11.67
C GLU A 9 8.79 -0.25 10.33
N VAL A 10 10.07 -0.15 9.93
CA VAL A 10 10.58 -0.82 8.73
C VAL A 10 10.52 -2.33 8.95
N HIS A 11 10.01 -3.06 7.96
CA HIS A 11 9.96 -4.52 8.03
C HIS A 11 11.39 -5.09 8.16
N GLU A 12 11.53 -6.14 8.94
CA GLU A 12 12.84 -6.75 9.23
C GLU A 12 13.64 -7.16 7.99
N SER A 13 12.94 -7.49 6.90
CA SER A 13 13.61 -7.83 5.63
C SER A 13 14.25 -6.61 4.96
N GLY A 14 13.80 -5.39 5.29
CA GLY A 14 14.22 -4.16 4.60
C GLY A 14 13.76 -4.08 3.14
N ALA A 15 12.97 -5.04 2.69
CA ALA A 15 12.50 -5.12 1.31
C ALA A 15 11.36 -4.14 1.03
N TYR A 16 11.11 -3.88 -0.26
CA TYR A 16 9.91 -3.19 -0.69
C TYR A 16 8.72 -4.15 -0.66
N LEU A 17 7.59 -3.66 -0.17
CA LEU A 17 6.36 -4.43 -0.01
C LEU A 17 5.24 -3.78 -0.81
N HIS A 18 4.31 -4.60 -1.30
CA HIS A 18 3.12 -4.15 -2.02
C HIS A 18 1.90 -4.87 -1.48
N GLY A 19 0.94 -4.11 -0.93
CA GLY A 19 -0.32 -4.63 -0.41
C GLY A 19 -1.41 -4.57 -1.49
N THR A 20 -2.11 -5.68 -1.67
CA THR A 20 -3.15 -5.84 -2.70
C THR A 20 -4.08 -6.98 -2.33
N LYS A 21 -5.17 -7.16 -3.08
CA LYS A 21 -6.02 -8.38 -3.01
C LYS A 21 -5.84 -9.27 -4.24
N ALA A 22 -4.99 -8.87 -5.18
CA ALA A 22 -4.71 -9.66 -6.37
C ALA A 22 -3.93 -10.93 -6.02
N ASP A 23 -4.26 -12.04 -6.69
CA ASP A 23 -3.54 -13.30 -6.56
C ASP A 23 -2.40 -13.32 -7.57
N LEU A 24 -1.22 -12.93 -7.11
CA LEU A 24 -0.01 -12.85 -7.93
C LEU A 24 0.95 -13.97 -7.53
N LYS A 25 1.84 -14.33 -8.45
CA LYS A 25 2.83 -15.39 -8.25
C LYS A 25 4.23 -14.83 -8.31
N VAL A 26 5.17 -15.48 -7.63
CA VAL A 26 6.59 -15.18 -7.78
C VAL A 26 6.96 -15.28 -9.26
N GLY A 27 7.64 -14.27 -9.75
CA GLY A 27 7.99 -14.14 -11.17
C GLY A 27 7.00 -13.29 -11.97
N ASP A 28 5.84 -12.99 -11.40
CA ASP A 28 4.90 -12.06 -12.04
C ASP A 28 5.46 -10.65 -12.02
N ARG A 29 5.01 -9.87 -12.98
CA ARG A 29 5.44 -8.48 -13.18
C ARG A 29 4.21 -7.58 -13.06
N LEU A 30 4.21 -6.77 -12.02
CA LEU A 30 3.11 -5.82 -11.77
C LEU A 30 3.43 -4.51 -12.49
N VAL A 31 2.53 -4.10 -13.38
CA VAL A 31 2.73 -2.89 -14.20
C VAL A 31 1.71 -1.81 -13.83
N PRO A 32 2.05 -0.51 -14.03
CA PRO A 32 1.06 0.57 -13.92
C PRO A 32 -0.08 0.38 -14.93
N GLY A 33 -1.19 1.09 -14.70
CA GLY A 33 -2.36 1.03 -15.58
C GLY A 33 -3.54 0.26 -14.99
N ARG A 34 -3.46 -0.08 -13.71
CA ARG A 34 -4.56 -0.72 -12.98
C ARG A 34 -5.49 0.32 -12.37
N GLU A 35 -6.74 -0.07 -12.11
CA GLU A 35 -7.70 0.78 -11.43
C GLU A 35 -7.26 1.04 -9.98
N SER A 36 -7.50 2.27 -9.50
CA SER A 36 -7.19 2.67 -8.13
C SER A 36 -7.94 1.82 -7.11
N ASN A 37 -7.27 1.42 -6.03
CA ASN A 37 -7.91 0.77 -4.88
C ASN A 37 -8.80 1.73 -4.07
N PHE A 38 -8.58 3.05 -4.21
CA PHE A 38 -9.22 4.07 -3.38
C PHE A 38 -10.25 4.91 -4.13
N GLU A 39 -10.26 4.88 -5.45
CA GLU A 39 -11.14 5.68 -6.29
C GLU A 39 -11.56 4.86 -7.51
N ALA A 40 -12.82 4.41 -7.54
CA ALA A 40 -13.34 3.57 -8.60
C ALA A 40 -13.28 4.29 -9.96
N GLY A 41 -12.88 3.55 -10.99
CA GLY A 41 -12.77 4.07 -12.35
C GLY A 41 -11.51 4.87 -12.65
N ARG A 42 -10.67 5.13 -11.64
CA ARG A 42 -9.41 5.84 -11.85
C ARG A 42 -8.29 4.87 -12.18
N ILE A 43 -7.66 5.05 -13.33
CA ILE A 43 -6.50 4.24 -13.75
C ILE A 43 -5.23 4.88 -13.22
N MET A 44 -4.41 4.09 -12.53
CA MET A 44 -3.19 4.56 -11.88
C MET A 44 -2.01 4.55 -12.84
N ASN A 45 -1.20 5.61 -12.80
CA ASN A 45 0.01 5.74 -13.61
C ASN A 45 1.25 5.17 -12.92
N HIS A 46 1.14 4.80 -11.64
CA HIS A 46 2.24 4.33 -10.83
C HIS A 46 1.88 3.05 -10.11
N VAL A 47 2.90 2.27 -9.77
CA VAL A 47 2.81 1.19 -8.78
C VAL A 47 3.33 1.75 -7.45
N TYR A 48 2.62 1.50 -6.36
CA TYR A 48 2.95 2.00 -5.02
C TYR A 48 3.53 0.88 -4.17
N ILE A 49 4.65 1.18 -3.51
CA ILE A 49 5.40 0.24 -2.68
C ILE A 49 5.82 0.91 -1.38
N THR A 50 6.12 0.12 -0.35
CA THR A 50 6.52 0.64 0.95
C THR A 50 7.51 -0.30 1.63
N GLN A 51 8.32 0.23 2.55
CA GLN A 51 9.21 -0.58 3.38
C GLN A 51 8.66 -0.84 4.79
N THR A 52 7.52 -0.23 5.14
CA THR A 52 6.90 -0.43 6.46
C THR A 52 5.76 -1.44 6.35
N LEU A 53 5.73 -2.40 7.29
CA LEU A 53 4.67 -3.42 7.30
C LEU A 53 3.30 -2.80 7.53
N ASP A 54 3.18 -1.83 8.42
CA ASP A 54 1.91 -1.17 8.69
C ASP A 54 1.29 -0.56 7.43
N ALA A 55 2.07 0.16 6.63
CA ALA A 55 1.58 0.75 5.39
C ALA A 55 1.17 -0.33 4.38
N ALA A 56 1.93 -1.42 4.28
CA ALA A 56 1.60 -2.53 3.39
C ALA A 56 0.30 -3.24 3.82
N VAL A 57 0.10 -3.41 5.14
CA VAL A 57 -1.13 -4.00 5.67
C VAL A 57 -2.34 -3.11 5.34
N TRP A 58 -2.22 -1.79 5.52
CA TRP A 58 -3.29 -0.87 5.11
C TRP A 58 -3.58 -0.98 3.61
N GLY A 59 -2.54 -1.04 2.78
CA GLY A 59 -2.72 -1.25 1.34
C GLY A 59 -3.48 -2.52 1.02
N ALA A 60 -3.16 -3.61 1.68
CA ALA A 60 -3.82 -4.90 1.48
C ALA A 60 -5.28 -4.88 1.97
N GLU A 61 -5.52 -4.30 3.14
CA GLU A 61 -6.86 -4.27 3.74
C GLU A 61 -7.82 -3.34 3.02
N LEU A 62 -7.32 -2.21 2.49
CA LEU A 62 -8.13 -1.22 1.80
C LEU A 62 -8.22 -1.46 0.28
N ALA A 63 -7.50 -2.45 -0.24
CA ALA A 63 -7.50 -2.74 -1.66
C ALA A 63 -8.89 -3.13 -2.17
N ALA A 64 -9.16 -2.75 -3.42
CA ALA A 64 -10.39 -3.16 -4.10
C ALA A 64 -10.37 -4.66 -4.38
N GLY A 65 -11.54 -5.28 -4.36
CA GLY A 65 -11.72 -6.70 -4.61
C GLY A 65 -12.26 -7.45 -3.41
N GLU A 66 -12.41 -8.75 -3.58
CA GLU A 66 -12.94 -9.64 -2.55
C GLU A 66 -11.83 -10.47 -1.92
N GLY A 67 -12.11 -10.98 -0.72
CA GLY A 67 -11.21 -11.86 -0.01
C GLY A 67 -10.20 -11.11 0.86
N ARG A 68 -9.25 -11.86 1.38
CA ARG A 68 -8.21 -11.34 2.24
C ARG A 68 -7.15 -10.60 1.44
N GLY A 69 -6.66 -9.50 1.99
CA GLY A 69 -5.50 -8.81 1.42
C GLY A 69 -4.25 -9.69 1.42
N ARG A 70 -3.33 -9.37 0.52
CA ARG A 70 -2.03 -10.04 0.36
C ARG A 70 -0.93 -9.01 0.37
N ILE A 71 0.24 -9.40 0.86
CA ILE A 71 1.44 -8.56 0.86
C ILE A 71 2.54 -9.30 0.13
N TYR A 72 3.03 -8.70 -0.95
CA TYR A 72 4.13 -9.25 -1.73
C TYR A 72 5.43 -8.52 -1.46
N ILE A 73 6.53 -9.26 -1.51
CA ILE A 73 7.87 -8.70 -1.56
C ILE A 73 8.16 -8.42 -3.03
N VAL A 74 8.57 -7.20 -3.34
CA VAL A 74 8.72 -6.76 -4.73
C VAL A 74 10.07 -6.11 -4.96
N GLU A 75 10.51 -6.12 -6.23
CA GLU A 75 11.71 -5.42 -6.68
C GLU A 75 11.34 -4.49 -7.84
N PRO A 76 11.53 -3.17 -7.70
CA PRO A 76 11.27 -2.25 -8.81
C PRO A 76 12.32 -2.41 -9.91
N GLU A 77 11.89 -2.32 -11.17
CA GLU A 77 12.81 -2.35 -12.31
C GLU A 77 13.53 -1.04 -12.54
N GLY A 78 12.90 0.07 -12.19
CA GLY A 78 13.42 1.40 -12.50
C GLY A 78 13.43 2.33 -11.30
N ALA A 79 13.52 3.62 -11.59
CA ALA A 79 13.58 4.65 -10.56
C ALA A 79 12.28 4.71 -9.74
N ILE A 80 12.44 4.96 -8.45
CA ILE A 80 11.33 5.19 -7.53
C ILE A 80 11.42 6.61 -6.98
N GLU A 81 10.27 7.14 -6.55
CA GLU A 81 10.21 8.46 -5.90
C GLU A 81 9.29 8.38 -4.68
N ASP A 82 9.41 9.33 -3.77
CA ASP A 82 8.53 9.40 -2.61
C ASP A 82 7.07 9.48 -3.04
N ASP A 83 6.21 8.73 -2.35
CA ASP A 83 4.76 8.77 -2.59
C ASP A 83 4.22 10.11 -2.08
N PRO A 84 3.73 11.00 -2.98
CA PRO A 84 3.23 12.30 -2.57
C PRO A 84 1.94 12.24 -1.75
N ASN A 85 1.27 11.10 -1.73
CA ASN A 85 0.04 10.94 -0.96
C ASN A 85 0.30 10.88 0.55
N VAL A 86 1.53 10.53 0.96
CA VAL A 86 1.90 10.36 2.37
C VAL A 86 3.14 11.17 2.78
N THR A 87 3.86 11.74 1.82
CA THR A 87 5.06 12.53 2.09
C THR A 87 4.68 13.95 2.50
N ASP A 88 5.29 14.45 3.59
CA ASP A 88 5.05 15.79 4.14
C ASP A 88 3.57 16.08 4.42
N LYS A 89 2.84 15.10 4.92
CA LYS A 89 1.42 15.23 5.29
C LYS A 89 1.28 15.50 6.78
N LYS A 90 0.93 14.51 7.59
CA LYS A 90 0.77 14.69 9.04
C LYS A 90 2.11 14.94 9.73
N LEU A 91 3.18 14.34 9.20
CA LEU A 91 4.54 14.46 9.68
C LEU A 91 5.46 14.89 8.54
N PRO A 92 6.58 15.58 8.85
CA PRO A 92 7.56 15.92 7.82
C PRO A 92 8.21 14.67 7.21
N GLY A 93 8.56 14.76 5.93
CA GLY A 93 9.26 13.70 5.22
C GLY A 93 8.35 12.55 4.84
N ASN A 94 8.94 11.37 4.68
CA ASN A 94 8.28 10.14 4.26
C ASN A 94 8.42 9.07 5.37
N PRO A 95 7.70 9.23 6.50
CA PRO A 95 7.87 8.34 7.65
C PRO A 95 7.39 6.92 7.41
N THR A 96 6.45 6.70 6.50
CA THR A 96 5.98 5.36 6.13
C THR A 96 6.89 4.69 5.10
N ARG A 97 7.94 5.37 4.63
CA ARG A 97 8.84 4.89 3.58
C ARG A 97 8.07 4.31 2.40
N SER A 98 7.13 5.11 1.91
CA SER A 98 6.28 4.76 0.78
C SER A 98 6.77 5.47 -0.47
N TYR A 99 6.78 4.73 -1.58
CA TYR A 99 7.33 5.18 -2.85
C TYR A 99 6.40 4.82 -3.98
N ARG A 100 6.63 5.42 -5.13
CA ARG A 100 5.92 5.07 -6.35
C ARG A 100 6.88 4.98 -7.52
N THR A 101 6.50 4.21 -8.53
CA THR A 101 7.28 4.06 -9.75
C THR A 101 6.37 3.96 -10.96
N ARG A 102 6.80 4.51 -12.09
CA ARG A 102 6.13 4.33 -13.38
C ARG A 102 6.56 3.05 -14.07
N GLU A 103 7.62 2.42 -13.57
CA GLU A 103 8.16 1.20 -14.11
C GLU A 103 7.54 -0.01 -13.44
N PRO A 104 7.62 -1.20 -14.05
CA PRO A 104 7.11 -2.41 -13.42
C PRO A 104 7.88 -2.79 -12.16
N VAL A 105 7.23 -3.60 -11.32
CA VAL A 105 7.89 -4.26 -10.20
C VAL A 105 7.72 -5.77 -10.33
N TRP A 106 8.75 -6.52 -9.93
CA TRP A 106 8.73 -7.98 -9.93
C TRP A 106 8.23 -8.50 -8.60
N ILE A 107 7.37 -9.53 -8.64
CA ILE A 107 6.97 -10.26 -7.43
C ILE A 107 8.04 -11.28 -7.14
N VAL A 108 8.74 -11.13 -6.02
CA VAL A 108 9.84 -12.02 -5.62
C VAL A 108 9.53 -12.87 -4.40
N GLY A 109 8.45 -12.58 -3.70
CA GLY A 109 8.00 -13.37 -2.56
C GLY A 109 6.65 -12.89 -2.05
N GLU A 110 6.11 -13.58 -1.05
CA GLU A 110 4.88 -13.18 -0.37
C GLU A 110 5.07 -13.29 1.13
N LEU A 111 4.59 -12.29 1.89
CA LEU A 111 4.49 -12.38 3.33
C LEU A 111 3.16 -13.02 3.70
N THR A 112 3.19 -14.11 4.45
CA THR A 112 1.97 -14.87 4.80
C THR A 112 1.66 -14.85 6.28
N ASP A 113 2.61 -14.44 7.13
CA ASP A 113 2.53 -14.49 8.59
C ASP A 113 2.17 -13.15 9.25
N TRP A 114 1.72 -12.19 8.46
CA TRP A 114 1.34 -10.87 8.98
C TRP A 114 -0.05 -10.90 9.61
N VAL A 115 -0.25 -10.00 10.59
CA VAL A 115 -1.53 -9.79 11.26
C VAL A 115 -2.11 -8.46 10.81
N GLY A 116 -3.40 -8.44 10.52
CA GLY A 116 -4.09 -7.21 10.11
C GLY A 116 -4.37 -6.28 11.28
N HIS A 117 -4.88 -5.10 10.97
CA HIS A 117 -5.38 -4.17 11.98
C HIS A 117 -6.67 -4.74 12.61
N THR A 118 -7.00 -4.25 13.81
CA THR A 118 -8.24 -4.67 14.48
C THR A 118 -9.46 -4.17 13.71
N PRO A 119 -10.63 -4.83 13.85
CA PRO A 119 -11.86 -4.34 13.23
C PRO A 119 -12.17 -2.87 13.58
N GLU A 120 -11.86 -2.46 14.81
CA GLU A 120 -12.04 -1.08 15.27
C GLU A 120 -11.12 -0.11 14.54
N GLN A 121 -9.86 -0.49 14.33
CA GLN A 121 -8.90 0.32 13.58
C GLN A 121 -9.32 0.46 12.11
N VAL A 122 -9.77 -0.62 11.50
CA VAL A 122 -10.23 -0.61 10.11
C VAL A 122 -11.47 0.28 9.98
N ALA A 123 -12.44 0.14 10.89
CA ALA A 123 -13.65 0.97 10.89
C ALA A 123 -13.31 2.45 11.03
N ALA A 124 -12.39 2.80 11.93
CA ALA A 124 -11.96 4.19 12.13
C ALA A 124 -11.30 4.76 10.88
N MET A 125 -10.46 3.96 10.21
CA MET A 125 -9.82 4.38 8.96
C MET A 125 -10.85 4.63 7.86
N LEU A 126 -11.82 3.73 7.69
CA LEU A 126 -12.87 3.86 6.68
C LEU A 126 -13.75 5.08 6.94
N ASP A 127 -14.12 5.34 8.21
CA ASP A 127 -14.87 6.52 8.59
C ASP A 127 -14.09 7.81 8.28
N GLY A 128 -12.81 7.83 8.57
CA GLY A 128 -11.95 8.97 8.28
C GLY A 128 -11.84 9.25 6.79
N LEU A 129 -11.69 8.21 5.97
CA LEU A 129 -11.64 8.34 4.51
C LEU A 129 -12.96 8.85 3.95
N GLU A 130 -14.09 8.35 4.45
CA GLU A 130 -15.42 8.81 4.05
C GLU A 130 -15.64 10.28 4.39
N ASP A 131 -15.21 10.69 5.58
CA ASP A 131 -15.29 12.08 6.01
C ASP A 131 -14.49 13.00 5.09
N LEU A 132 -13.27 12.59 4.72
CA LEU A 132 -12.44 13.34 3.77
C LEU A 132 -13.11 13.46 2.40
N ARG A 133 -13.75 12.37 1.91
CA ARG A 133 -14.48 12.41 0.64
C ARG A 133 -15.63 13.39 0.69
N ARG A 134 -16.42 13.39 1.76
CA ARG A 134 -17.55 14.32 1.94
C ARG A 134 -17.08 15.78 1.95
N LYS A 135 -15.91 16.05 2.48
CA LYS A 135 -15.34 17.40 2.55
C LYS A 135 -14.58 17.80 1.28
N GLY A 136 -14.48 16.90 0.29
CA GLY A 136 -13.72 17.15 -0.93
C GLY A 136 -12.22 17.19 -0.73
N LEU A 137 -11.72 16.59 0.36
CA LEU A 137 -10.30 16.61 0.73
C LEU A 137 -9.56 15.31 0.41
N ALA A 138 -10.27 14.28 -0.07
CA ALA A 138 -9.67 13.00 -0.45
C ALA A 138 -9.06 13.09 -1.85
N VAL A 139 -7.88 13.67 -1.96
CA VAL A 139 -7.17 13.87 -3.22
C VAL A 139 -6.08 12.81 -3.36
N ILE A 140 -6.05 12.12 -4.50
CA ILE A 140 -5.01 11.14 -4.84
C ILE A 140 -4.07 11.77 -5.86
N TYR A 141 -2.78 11.80 -5.53
CA TYR A 141 -1.73 12.27 -6.44
C TYR A 141 -1.10 11.06 -7.12
N ASP A 142 -1.18 11.04 -8.45
CA ASP A 142 -0.65 9.91 -9.22
C ASP A 142 0.02 10.37 -10.53
#